data_7d9ba604b64440f1806b274b902ccef3
#
_entry.id   7d9ba604b64440f1806b274b902ccef3
#
_cell.length_a   1.000
_cell.length_b   1.000
_cell.length_c   1.000
_cell.angle_alpha   90.00
_cell.angle_beta   90.00
_cell.angle_gamma   90.00
#
_symmetry.space_group_name_H-M   'P 1'
#
loop_
_entity.id
_entity.type
_entity.pdbx_description
1 polymer ?
#
loop_
_entity_poly.entity_id
_entity_poly.type
_entity_poly.pdbx_seq_one_letter_code
_entity_poly.pdbx_strand_id
1 'polypeptide(L)'
;MTWGSLPVIAQQALKAVDAPTLVWIRFLVASLVLFVLLGLTGKLPRPSEFSKQTLFLLVLGIIGISANFVLVAMGLHYISPTTTQVLWQLSPFTMILVGVGVFKEAFTHWQKIGLMLLLTGLVMFFNDKFGELFSLGSYAVGVMMAASGSMIWVCYGVAQKLLSKHFNSQQILLMIYFCSSFVFLPFAEPSQIAHIGNPFLWGCFIYCCLNTLIGYGSFGEALNHWDASKVSIVTTLIPVFTMIFSTIGHHLAPDYFAASDMNIVSYVGAMVVVAGALLAVAGEKVMGLFLRKI
;
A
#
# COMPACT_ATOMS: atom_id res chain seq x y z
N MET A 1 9.28 -2.68 6.92
CA MET A 1 10.41 -2.43 6.00
C MET A 1 10.18 -2.97 4.59
N THR A 2 9.62 -4.18 4.41
CA THR A 2 9.38 -4.79 3.08
C THR A 2 8.48 -3.94 2.17
N TRP A 3 7.46 -3.26 2.70
CA TRP A 3 6.63 -2.34 1.92
C TRP A 3 7.34 -1.05 1.49
N GLY A 4 8.41 -0.64 2.22
CA GLY A 4 9.21 0.51 1.82
C GLY A 4 10.09 0.25 0.61
N SER A 5 10.65 -0.96 0.47
CA SER A 5 11.47 -1.35 -0.69
C SER A 5 10.62 -1.78 -1.89
N LEU A 6 9.35 -2.18 -1.67
CA LEU A 6 8.49 -2.72 -2.72
C LEU A 6 8.34 -1.78 -3.94
N PRO A 7 7.98 -0.49 -3.82
CA PRO A 7 7.79 0.35 -5.01
C PRO A 7 9.10 0.59 -5.77
N VAL A 8 10.25 0.63 -5.05
CA VAL A 8 11.57 0.77 -5.67
C VAL A 8 11.88 -0.44 -6.56
N ILE A 9 11.65 -1.64 -6.04
CA ILE A 9 11.89 -2.91 -6.77
C ILE A 9 10.80 -3.14 -7.82
N ALA A 10 9.53 -2.83 -7.51
CA ALA A 10 8.42 -3.00 -8.46
C ALA A 10 8.59 -2.12 -9.70
N GLN A 11 9.12 -0.91 -9.56
CA GLN A 11 9.43 -0.05 -10.70
C GLN A 11 10.44 -0.70 -11.67
N GLN A 12 11.38 -1.51 -11.15
CA GLN A 12 12.28 -2.27 -12.01
C GLN A 12 11.58 -3.46 -12.68
N ALA A 13 10.78 -4.23 -11.93
CA ALA A 13 10.01 -5.34 -12.48
C ALA A 13 9.06 -4.89 -13.61
N LEU A 14 8.48 -3.69 -13.49
CA LEU A 14 7.61 -3.07 -14.48
C LEU A 14 8.31 -2.66 -15.79
N LYS A 15 9.65 -2.73 -15.86
CA LYS A 15 10.39 -2.59 -17.12
C LYS A 15 10.34 -3.86 -17.98
N ALA A 16 10.03 -5.01 -17.37
CA ALA A 16 10.01 -6.32 -18.03
C ALA A 16 8.60 -6.84 -18.28
N VAL A 17 7.63 -6.48 -17.41
CA VAL A 17 6.24 -6.91 -17.51
C VAL A 17 5.32 -5.71 -17.26
N ASP A 18 4.13 -5.74 -17.84
CA ASP A 18 3.13 -4.69 -17.60
C ASP A 18 2.51 -4.77 -16.19
N ALA A 19 1.80 -3.72 -15.80
CA ALA A 19 1.21 -3.63 -14.47
C ALA A 19 0.13 -4.71 -14.22
N PRO A 20 -0.81 -4.99 -15.14
CA PRO A 20 -1.78 -6.06 -14.95
C PRO A 20 -1.14 -7.44 -14.78
N THR A 21 -0.13 -7.78 -15.58
CA THR A 21 0.61 -9.05 -15.50
C THR A 21 1.36 -9.19 -14.18
N LEU A 22 2.06 -8.12 -13.75
CA LEU A 22 2.76 -8.12 -12.46
C LEU A 22 1.77 -8.32 -11.30
N VAL A 23 0.64 -7.61 -11.30
CA VAL A 23 -0.38 -7.72 -10.25
C VAL A 23 -1.04 -9.09 -10.26
N TRP A 24 -1.37 -9.61 -11.44
CA TRP A 24 -1.96 -10.94 -11.61
C TRP A 24 -1.10 -12.04 -10.99
N ILE A 25 0.18 -12.11 -11.37
CA ILE A 25 1.07 -13.16 -10.87
C ILE A 25 1.32 -13.05 -9.37
N ARG A 26 1.41 -11.83 -8.83
CA ARG A 26 1.54 -11.58 -7.38
C ARG A 26 0.35 -12.16 -6.61
N PHE A 27 -0.87 -11.94 -7.10
CA PHE A 27 -2.08 -12.50 -6.48
C PHE A 27 -2.17 -14.01 -6.66
N LEU A 28 -1.84 -14.52 -7.85
CA LEU A 28 -1.85 -15.94 -8.14
C LEU A 28 -0.88 -16.69 -7.22
N VAL A 29 0.38 -16.28 -7.16
CA VAL A 29 1.40 -16.92 -6.30
C VAL A 29 0.99 -16.83 -4.84
N ALA A 30 0.54 -15.66 -4.37
CA ALA A 30 0.11 -15.48 -2.99
C ALA A 30 -1.09 -16.37 -2.63
N SER A 31 -2.09 -16.48 -3.52
CA SER A 31 -3.25 -17.33 -3.29
C SER A 31 -2.88 -18.82 -3.27
N LEU A 32 -2.02 -19.27 -4.19
CA LEU A 32 -1.57 -20.68 -4.23
C LEU A 32 -0.80 -21.06 -2.96
N VAL A 33 0.14 -20.21 -2.51
CA VAL A 33 0.90 -20.47 -1.28
C VAL A 33 -0.02 -20.50 -0.06
N LEU A 34 -0.94 -19.52 0.07
CA LEU A 34 -1.90 -19.51 1.18
C LEU A 34 -2.86 -20.71 1.12
N PHE A 35 -3.31 -21.12 -0.08
CA PHE A 35 -4.14 -22.30 -0.25
C PHE A 35 -3.45 -23.57 0.25
N VAL A 36 -2.18 -23.76 -0.12
CA VAL A 36 -1.40 -24.91 0.34
C VAL A 36 -1.20 -24.85 1.86
N LEU A 37 -0.78 -23.70 2.41
CA LEU A 37 -0.54 -23.55 3.85
C LEU A 37 -1.81 -23.78 4.68
N LEU A 38 -2.95 -23.21 4.27
CA LEU A 38 -4.21 -23.37 4.98
C LEU A 38 -4.79 -24.78 4.76
N GLY A 39 -4.57 -25.38 3.59
CA GLY A 39 -4.94 -26.77 3.30
C GLY A 39 -4.20 -27.75 4.20
N LEU A 40 -2.87 -27.62 4.32
CA LEU A 40 -2.05 -28.49 5.18
C LEU A 40 -2.38 -28.32 6.68
N THR A 41 -2.82 -27.12 7.09
CA THR A 41 -3.20 -26.85 8.49
C THR A 41 -4.68 -27.10 8.78
N GLY A 42 -5.48 -27.52 7.78
CA GLY A 42 -6.93 -27.76 7.91
C GLY A 42 -7.74 -26.48 8.21
N LYS A 43 -7.19 -25.30 7.88
CA LYS A 43 -7.79 -23.98 8.18
C LYS A 43 -8.38 -23.30 6.94
N LEU A 44 -8.75 -24.04 5.90
CA LEU A 44 -9.45 -23.47 4.75
C LEU A 44 -10.82 -22.90 5.17
N PRO A 45 -11.28 -21.80 4.53
CA PRO A 45 -12.60 -21.24 4.79
C PRO A 45 -13.68 -22.29 4.45
N ARG A 46 -14.71 -22.40 5.32
CA ARG A 46 -15.80 -23.35 5.12
C ARG A 46 -16.96 -22.70 4.37
N PRO A 47 -17.62 -23.40 3.43
CA PRO A 47 -18.77 -22.85 2.70
C PRO A 47 -19.90 -22.33 3.61
N SER A 48 -20.09 -22.95 4.80
CA SER A 48 -21.11 -22.56 5.77
C SER A 48 -20.86 -21.19 6.45
N GLU A 49 -19.65 -20.64 6.33
CA GLU A 49 -19.27 -19.35 6.92
C GLU A 49 -19.64 -18.16 6.02
N PHE A 50 -20.11 -18.43 4.78
CA PHE A 50 -20.46 -17.38 3.83
C PHE A 50 -21.93 -16.96 3.97
N SER A 51 -22.11 -15.67 4.28
CA SER A 51 -23.41 -14.99 4.27
C SER A 51 -23.43 -13.93 3.16
N LYS A 52 -24.61 -13.38 2.85
CA LYS A 52 -24.72 -12.26 1.89
C LYS A 52 -23.84 -11.07 2.32
N GLN A 53 -23.74 -10.82 3.62
CA GLN A 53 -22.92 -9.73 4.16
C GLN A 53 -21.42 -10.01 3.98
N THR A 54 -20.95 -11.23 4.30
CA THR A 54 -19.53 -11.58 4.10
C THR A 54 -19.14 -11.57 2.64
N LEU A 55 -20.02 -12.00 1.72
CA LEU A 55 -19.78 -11.90 0.28
C LEU A 55 -19.69 -10.46 -0.20
N PHE A 56 -20.58 -9.56 0.25
CA PHE A 56 -20.50 -8.14 -0.07
C PHE A 56 -19.16 -7.53 0.40
N LEU A 57 -18.75 -7.85 1.63
CA LEU A 57 -17.48 -7.38 2.18
C LEU A 57 -16.28 -7.95 1.40
N LEU A 58 -16.33 -9.20 0.95
CA LEU A 58 -15.29 -9.78 0.09
C LEU A 58 -15.20 -9.03 -1.23
N VAL A 59 -16.34 -8.74 -1.90
CA VAL A 59 -16.35 -7.95 -3.13
C VAL A 59 -15.75 -6.56 -2.90
N LEU A 60 -16.12 -5.88 -1.80
CA LEU A 60 -15.55 -4.61 -1.42
C LEU A 60 -14.02 -4.69 -1.22
N GLY A 61 -13.56 -5.74 -0.56
CA GLY A 61 -12.12 -6.00 -0.35
C GLY A 61 -11.38 -6.28 -1.65
N ILE A 62 -11.97 -7.08 -2.55
CA ILE A 62 -11.42 -7.38 -3.88
C ILE A 62 -11.28 -6.09 -4.70
N ILE A 63 -12.32 -5.25 -4.77
CA ILE A 63 -12.26 -3.97 -5.47
C ILE A 63 -11.16 -3.09 -4.86
N GLY A 64 -11.13 -2.96 -3.52
CA GLY A 64 -10.18 -2.11 -2.82
C GLY A 64 -8.72 -2.48 -3.08
N ILE A 65 -8.37 -3.77 -2.94
CA ILE A 65 -6.99 -4.21 -3.11
C ILE A 65 -6.59 -4.29 -4.59
N SER A 66 -7.50 -4.78 -5.46
CA SER A 66 -7.21 -4.90 -6.89
C SER A 66 -7.00 -3.55 -7.55
N ALA A 67 -7.89 -2.59 -7.31
CA ALA A 67 -7.74 -1.24 -7.84
C ALA A 67 -6.48 -0.54 -7.28
N ASN A 68 -6.20 -0.70 -5.97
CA ASN A 68 -4.97 -0.18 -5.39
C ASN A 68 -3.73 -0.72 -6.10
N PHE A 69 -3.61 -2.06 -6.23
CA PHE A 69 -2.42 -2.69 -6.80
C PHE A 69 -2.17 -2.24 -8.24
N VAL A 70 -3.21 -2.24 -9.09
CA VAL A 70 -3.04 -1.86 -10.49
C VAL A 70 -2.77 -0.36 -10.65
N LEU A 71 -3.50 0.50 -9.93
CA LEU A 71 -3.32 1.95 -10.02
C LEU A 71 -1.93 2.37 -9.52
N VAL A 72 -1.46 1.79 -8.41
CA VAL A 72 -0.11 2.06 -7.91
C VAL A 72 0.95 1.53 -8.86
N ALA A 73 0.79 0.32 -9.41
CA ALA A 73 1.74 -0.24 -10.36
C ALA A 73 1.79 0.58 -11.67
N MET A 74 0.64 1.00 -12.21
CA MET A 74 0.59 1.88 -13.37
C MET A 74 1.17 3.26 -13.06
N GLY A 75 0.90 3.81 -11.87
CA GLY A 75 1.45 5.10 -11.43
C GLY A 75 2.98 5.11 -11.41
N LEU A 76 3.62 3.99 -11.03
CA LEU A 76 5.08 3.86 -10.98
C LEU A 76 5.78 3.98 -12.34
N HIS A 77 5.06 3.94 -13.46
CA HIS A 77 5.60 4.29 -14.78
C HIS A 77 5.84 5.79 -14.94
N TYR A 78 5.13 6.62 -14.20
CA TYR A 78 5.08 8.08 -14.37
C TYR A 78 5.70 8.85 -13.21
N ILE A 79 5.71 8.28 -12.01
CA ILE A 79 6.19 8.93 -10.79
C ILE A 79 7.21 8.05 -10.04
N SER A 80 8.00 8.70 -9.19
CA SER A 80 9.02 7.99 -8.40
C SER A 80 8.39 7.11 -7.30
N PRO A 81 9.11 6.05 -6.86
CA PRO A 81 8.72 5.25 -5.70
C PRO A 81 8.47 6.09 -4.43
N THR A 82 9.27 7.13 -4.21
CA THR A 82 9.11 8.04 -3.07
C THR A 82 7.81 8.83 -3.17
N THR A 83 7.50 9.40 -4.35
CA THR A 83 6.23 10.10 -4.60
C THR A 83 5.04 9.18 -4.33
N THR A 84 5.10 7.95 -4.81
CA THR A 84 4.05 6.94 -4.57
C THR A 84 3.84 6.69 -3.08
N GLN A 85 4.90 6.58 -2.29
CA GLN A 85 4.80 6.32 -0.84
C GLN A 85 4.42 7.54 -0.01
N VAL A 86 4.75 8.73 -0.45
CA VAL A 86 4.23 9.97 0.17
C VAL A 86 2.72 10.07 -0.05
N LEU A 87 2.24 9.79 -1.27
CA LEU A 87 0.81 9.76 -1.58
C LEU A 87 0.06 8.62 -0.85
N TRP A 88 0.76 7.52 -0.50
CA TRP A 88 0.19 6.45 0.32
C TRP A 88 -0.33 6.95 1.67
N GLN A 89 0.22 8.04 2.21
CA GLN A 89 -0.23 8.64 3.47
C GLN A 89 -1.67 9.22 3.38
N LEU A 90 -2.25 9.30 2.19
CA LEU A 90 -3.69 9.59 2.03
C LEU A 90 -4.58 8.47 2.58
N SER A 91 -4.10 7.20 2.61
CA SER A 91 -4.87 6.05 3.12
C SER A 91 -5.32 6.20 4.57
N PRO A 92 -4.45 6.48 5.56
CA PRO A 92 -4.87 6.66 6.94
C PRO A 92 -5.86 7.83 7.12
N PHE A 93 -5.70 8.91 6.37
CA PHE A 93 -6.65 10.02 6.42
C PHE A 93 -8.00 9.67 5.79
N THR A 94 -8.00 8.97 4.67
CA THR A 94 -9.24 8.45 4.06
C THR A 94 -9.94 7.49 5.02
N MET A 95 -9.19 6.63 5.73
CA MET A 95 -9.75 5.76 6.76
C MET A 95 -10.41 6.55 7.90
N ILE A 96 -9.78 7.64 8.37
CA ILE A 96 -10.35 8.55 9.38
C ILE A 96 -11.66 9.17 8.84
N LEU A 97 -11.67 9.67 7.60
CA LEU A 97 -12.87 10.25 6.99
C LEU A 97 -14.01 9.23 6.87
N VAL A 98 -13.69 7.97 6.53
CA VAL A 98 -14.67 6.86 6.54
C VAL A 98 -15.14 6.57 7.97
N GLY A 99 -14.25 6.58 8.96
CA GLY A 99 -14.59 6.46 10.39
C GLY A 99 -15.63 7.50 10.80
N VAL A 100 -15.38 8.76 10.50
CA VAL A 100 -16.29 9.88 10.83
C VAL A 100 -17.58 9.81 10.01
N GLY A 101 -17.50 9.61 8.69
CA GLY A 101 -18.66 9.66 7.80
C GLY A 101 -19.58 8.45 7.93
N VAL A 102 -19.00 7.24 7.94
CA VAL A 102 -19.75 5.97 7.91
C VAL A 102 -20.00 5.43 9.33
N PHE A 103 -18.96 5.40 10.17
CA PHE A 103 -19.04 4.84 11.52
C PHE A 103 -19.44 5.86 12.59
N LYS A 104 -19.61 7.14 12.20
CA LYS A 104 -19.98 8.25 13.09
C LYS A 104 -18.99 8.47 14.24
N GLU A 105 -17.71 8.15 14.02
CA GLU A 105 -16.64 8.39 14.97
C GLU A 105 -16.36 9.90 15.11
N ALA A 106 -15.91 10.34 16.27
CA ALA A 106 -15.57 11.76 16.49
C ALA A 106 -14.30 12.13 15.75
N PHE A 107 -14.30 13.26 15.04
CA PHE A 107 -13.09 13.80 14.42
C PHE A 107 -12.28 14.59 15.43
N THR A 108 -11.20 14.00 15.91
CA THR A 108 -10.43 14.52 17.04
C THR A 108 -9.54 15.72 16.68
N HIS A 109 -9.12 16.49 17.67
CA HIS A 109 -8.21 17.64 17.44
C HIS A 109 -6.87 17.19 16.80
N TRP A 110 -6.33 16.05 17.24
CA TRP A 110 -5.08 15.52 16.71
C TRP A 110 -5.20 15.08 15.25
N GLN A 111 -6.33 14.52 14.87
CA GLN A 111 -6.63 14.18 13.48
C GLN A 111 -6.75 15.44 12.61
N LYS A 112 -7.35 16.51 13.11
CA LYS A 112 -7.42 17.80 12.41
C LYS A 112 -6.05 18.42 12.19
N ILE A 113 -5.20 18.47 13.23
CA ILE A 113 -3.82 18.97 13.11
C ILE A 113 -3.02 18.08 12.15
N GLY A 114 -3.15 16.76 12.27
CA GLY A 114 -2.50 15.81 11.38
C GLY A 114 -2.89 16.02 9.91
N LEU A 115 -4.19 16.28 9.63
CA LEU A 115 -4.67 16.59 8.28
C LEU A 115 -4.05 17.90 7.75
N MET A 116 -4.00 18.94 8.56
CA MET A 116 -3.35 20.20 8.18
C MET A 116 -1.87 20.00 7.85
N LEU A 117 -1.14 19.22 8.68
CA LEU A 117 0.26 18.88 8.41
C LEU A 117 0.40 18.04 7.12
N LEU A 118 -0.49 17.07 6.88
CA LEU A 118 -0.49 16.31 5.61
C LEU A 118 -0.60 17.25 4.42
N LEU A 119 -1.62 18.13 4.41
CA LEU A 119 -1.86 19.04 3.29
C LEU A 119 -0.68 20.01 3.09
N THR A 120 -0.17 20.61 4.16
CA THR A 120 1.01 21.47 4.11
C THR A 120 2.23 20.71 3.59
N GLY A 121 2.46 19.50 4.11
CA GLY A 121 3.57 18.66 3.69
C GLY A 121 3.47 18.24 2.23
N LEU A 122 2.27 17.94 1.70
CA LEU A 122 2.08 17.68 0.28
C LEU A 122 2.37 18.89 -0.59
N VAL A 123 1.93 20.08 -0.18
CA VAL A 123 2.26 21.34 -0.88
C VAL A 123 3.78 21.55 -0.91
N MET A 124 4.47 21.33 0.21
CA MET A 124 5.94 21.41 0.27
C MET A 124 6.60 20.32 -0.58
N PHE A 125 6.07 19.09 -0.56
CA PHE A 125 6.62 17.97 -1.32
C PHE A 125 6.57 18.22 -2.83
N PHE A 126 5.48 18.78 -3.33
CA PHE A 126 5.29 19.09 -4.74
C PHE A 126 5.72 20.51 -5.15
N ASN A 127 6.51 21.22 -4.34
CA ASN A 127 6.84 22.64 -4.52
C ASN A 127 7.43 22.98 -5.90
N ASP A 128 8.26 22.10 -6.44
CA ASP A 128 8.93 22.23 -7.74
C ASP A 128 8.19 21.49 -8.89
N LYS A 129 7.13 20.73 -8.56
CA LYS A 129 6.36 19.91 -9.50
C LYS A 129 4.97 20.48 -9.83
N PHE A 130 4.60 21.65 -9.30
CA PHE A 130 3.29 22.24 -9.58
C PHE A 130 3.03 22.48 -11.06
N GLY A 131 4.05 22.93 -11.82
CA GLY A 131 3.94 23.10 -13.25
C GLY A 131 3.58 21.78 -13.98
N GLU A 132 4.22 20.68 -13.60
CA GLU A 132 3.95 19.35 -14.15
C GLU A 132 2.56 18.82 -13.72
N LEU A 133 2.13 19.11 -12.49
CA LEU A 133 0.80 18.73 -12.00
C LEU A 133 -0.32 19.48 -12.73
N PHE A 134 -0.19 20.79 -12.89
CA PHE A 134 -1.22 21.61 -13.54
C PHE A 134 -1.22 21.49 -15.06
N SER A 135 -0.16 21.01 -15.69
CA SER A 135 -0.12 20.71 -17.12
C SER A 135 -0.99 19.50 -17.52
N LEU A 136 -1.49 18.72 -16.51
CA LEU A 136 -2.25 17.48 -16.70
C LEU A 136 -1.52 16.46 -17.59
N GLY A 137 -0.20 16.52 -17.60
CA GLY A 137 0.66 15.58 -18.32
C GLY A 137 0.79 14.21 -17.63
N SER A 138 1.72 13.40 -18.12
CA SER A 138 1.96 12.04 -17.60
C SER A 138 2.27 11.99 -16.11
N TYR A 139 3.00 12.98 -15.58
CA TYR A 139 3.30 13.08 -14.15
C TYR A 139 2.01 13.24 -13.32
N ALA A 140 1.11 14.15 -13.73
CA ALA A 140 -0.17 14.34 -13.05
C ALA A 140 -1.04 13.08 -13.09
N VAL A 141 -1.04 12.35 -14.21
CA VAL A 141 -1.74 11.05 -14.33
C VAL A 141 -1.18 10.05 -13.32
N GLY A 142 0.14 9.95 -13.19
CA GLY A 142 0.79 9.08 -12.20
C GLY A 142 0.42 9.44 -10.77
N VAL A 143 0.42 10.73 -10.43
CA VAL A 143 0.00 11.24 -9.10
C VAL A 143 -1.47 10.90 -8.83
N MET A 144 -2.37 11.13 -9.80
CA MET A 144 -3.79 10.79 -9.66
C MET A 144 -4.00 9.29 -9.47
N MET A 145 -3.30 8.44 -10.22
CA MET A 145 -3.36 6.99 -10.08
C MET A 145 -2.91 6.54 -8.68
N ALA A 146 -1.75 7.00 -8.21
CA ALA A 146 -1.24 6.63 -6.90
C ALA A 146 -2.11 7.15 -5.75
N ALA A 147 -2.59 8.39 -5.83
CA ALA A 147 -3.49 8.98 -4.85
C ALA A 147 -4.82 8.23 -4.79
N SER A 148 -5.47 8.01 -5.93
CA SER A 148 -6.73 7.26 -6.03
C SER A 148 -6.56 5.83 -5.52
N GLY A 149 -5.48 5.15 -5.93
CA GLY A 149 -5.15 3.81 -5.46
C GLY A 149 -5.01 3.76 -3.94
N SER A 150 -4.32 4.75 -3.34
CA SER A 150 -4.15 4.86 -1.88
C SER A 150 -5.48 5.06 -1.15
N MET A 151 -6.37 5.89 -1.70
CA MET A 151 -7.70 6.14 -1.11
C MET A 151 -8.63 4.93 -1.25
N ILE A 152 -8.65 4.27 -2.40
CA ILE A 152 -9.49 3.09 -2.67
C ILE A 152 -9.06 1.89 -1.80
N TRP A 153 -7.78 1.79 -1.43
CA TRP A 153 -7.29 0.76 -0.51
C TRP A 153 -8.08 0.70 0.81
N VAL A 154 -8.67 1.81 1.22
CA VAL A 154 -9.50 1.87 2.44
C VAL A 154 -10.69 0.93 2.36
N CYS A 155 -11.24 0.67 1.17
CA CYS A 155 -12.30 -0.33 0.97
C CYS A 155 -11.84 -1.72 1.43
N TYR A 156 -10.59 -2.10 1.08
CA TYR A 156 -9.98 -3.33 1.59
C TYR A 156 -9.78 -3.26 3.10
N GLY A 157 -9.26 -2.17 3.65
CA GLY A 157 -9.05 -2.01 5.09
C GLY A 157 -10.33 -2.17 5.91
N VAL A 158 -11.43 -1.57 5.46
CA VAL A 158 -12.76 -1.72 6.06
C VAL A 158 -13.28 -3.15 5.93
N ALA A 159 -13.18 -3.73 4.75
CA ALA A 159 -13.59 -5.11 4.51
C ALA A 159 -12.81 -6.08 5.41
N GLN A 160 -11.48 -5.95 5.47
CA GLN A 160 -10.61 -6.73 6.35
C GLN A 160 -11.03 -6.65 7.82
N LYS A 161 -11.27 -5.42 8.33
CA LYS A 161 -11.71 -5.18 9.71
C LYS A 161 -13.05 -5.87 10.04
N LEU A 162 -13.99 -5.83 9.12
CA LEU A 162 -15.32 -6.41 9.33
C LEU A 162 -15.32 -7.93 9.12
N LEU A 163 -14.59 -8.44 8.13
CA LEU A 163 -14.44 -9.87 7.86
C LEU A 163 -13.65 -10.60 8.96
N SER A 164 -12.73 -9.94 9.67
CA SER A 164 -11.96 -10.53 10.76
C SER A 164 -12.81 -11.01 11.95
N LYS A 165 -14.10 -10.67 11.98
CA LYS A 165 -15.08 -11.23 12.93
C LYS A 165 -15.49 -12.67 12.60
N HIS A 166 -15.28 -13.11 11.35
CA HIS A 166 -15.73 -14.41 10.82
C HIS A 166 -14.57 -15.27 10.34
N PHE A 167 -13.50 -14.64 9.83
CA PHE A 167 -12.36 -15.31 9.20
C PHE A 167 -11.05 -14.79 9.80
N ASN A 168 -10.02 -15.63 9.83
CA ASN A 168 -8.69 -15.15 10.16
C ASN A 168 -8.06 -14.38 8.97
N SER A 169 -7.02 -13.58 9.25
CA SER A 169 -6.39 -12.72 8.24
C SER A 169 -5.89 -13.50 7.01
N GLN A 170 -5.37 -14.71 7.21
CA GLN A 170 -4.86 -15.54 6.10
C GLN A 170 -5.99 -16.06 5.21
N GLN A 171 -7.14 -16.45 5.79
CA GLN A 171 -8.32 -16.84 5.04
C GLN A 171 -8.87 -15.69 4.20
N ILE A 172 -8.94 -14.49 4.78
CA ILE A 172 -9.39 -13.28 4.08
C ILE A 172 -8.46 -12.98 2.91
N LEU A 173 -7.14 -12.99 3.13
CA LEU A 173 -6.15 -12.78 2.08
C LEU A 173 -6.22 -13.83 0.99
N LEU A 174 -6.38 -15.12 1.36
CA LEU A 174 -6.57 -16.20 0.38
C LEU A 174 -7.76 -15.91 -0.53
N MET A 175 -8.93 -15.63 0.03
CA MET A 175 -10.16 -15.39 -0.73
C MET A 175 -10.02 -14.18 -1.65
N ILE A 176 -9.48 -13.08 -1.13
CA ILE A 176 -9.31 -11.85 -1.91
C ILE A 176 -8.30 -12.07 -3.04
N TYR A 177 -7.11 -12.63 -2.76
CA TYR A 177 -6.09 -12.84 -3.78
C TYR A 177 -6.53 -13.85 -4.85
N PHE A 178 -7.20 -14.92 -4.44
CA PHE A 178 -7.74 -15.90 -5.36
C PHE A 178 -8.74 -15.26 -6.33
N CYS A 179 -9.74 -14.55 -5.82
CA CYS A 179 -10.72 -13.85 -6.66
C CYS A 179 -10.05 -12.76 -7.51
N SER A 180 -9.13 -11.97 -6.95
CA SER A 180 -8.41 -10.93 -7.70
C SER A 180 -7.57 -11.51 -8.84
N SER A 181 -6.99 -12.70 -8.67
CA SER A 181 -6.24 -13.36 -9.77
C SER A 181 -7.14 -13.66 -10.97
N PHE A 182 -8.40 -14.02 -10.76
CA PHE A 182 -9.36 -14.18 -11.86
C PHE A 182 -9.79 -12.85 -12.49
N VAL A 183 -9.91 -11.79 -11.69
CA VAL A 183 -10.22 -10.45 -12.21
C VAL A 183 -9.14 -9.95 -13.16
N PHE A 184 -7.87 -10.21 -12.87
CA PHE A 184 -6.76 -9.78 -13.71
C PHE A 184 -6.39 -10.74 -14.83
N LEU A 185 -6.84 -11.99 -14.80
CA LEU A 185 -6.52 -13.00 -15.81
C LEU A 185 -6.79 -12.54 -17.27
N PRO A 186 -7.90 -11.85 -17.59
CA PRO A 186 -8.15 -11.37 -18.95
C PRO A 186 -7.21 -10.25 -19.42
N PHE A 187 -6.53 -9.58 -18.50
CA PHE A 187 -5.64 -8.44 -18.77
C PHE A 187 -4.16 -8.82 -18.64
N ALA A 188 -3.88 -10.02 -18.16
CA ALA A 188 -2.52 -10.50 -17.98
C ALA A 188 -1.97 -11.13 -19.27
N GLU A 189 -0.71 -10.87 -19.55
CA GLU A 189 0.04 -11.47 -20.66
C GLU A 189 1.19 -12.35 -20.11
N PRO A 190 0.91 -13.64 -19.76
CA PRO A 190 1.91 -14.53 -19.15
C PRO A 190 3.17 -14.72 -20.01
N SER A 191 3.05 -14.55 -21.33
CA SER A 191 4.19 -14.59 -22.27
C SER A 191 5.30 -13.58 -21.93
N GLN A 192 4.96 -12.42 -21.38
CA GLN A 192 5.95 -11.41 -20.96
C GLN A 192 6.91 -11.97 -19.91
N ILE A 193 6.43 -12.85 -19.02
CA ILE A 193 7.25 -13.47 -17.96
C ILE A 193 8.34 -14.35 -18.57
N ALA A 194 8.02 -15.09 -19.63
CA ALA A 194 8.97 -15.96 -20.32
C ALA A 194 10.07 -15.15 -21.04
N HIS A 195 9.83 -13.88 -21.35
CA HIS A 195 10.76 -13.01 -22.06
C HIS A 195 11.62 -12.14 -21.14
N ILE A 196 11.54 -12.31 -19.80
CA ILE A 196 12.44 -11.63 -18.87
C ILE A 196 13.86 -12.16 -19.05
N GLY A 197 14.66 -11.53 -19.91
CA GLY A 197 16.03 -11.98 -20.23
C GLY A 197 17.09 -11.56 -19.21
N ASN A 198 16.80 -10.60 -18.33
CA ASN A 198 17.76 -10.04 -17.38
C ASN A 198 17.61 -10.67 -15.99
N PRO A 199 18.64 -11.35 -15.43
CA PRO A 199 18.59 -11.96 -14.09
C PRO A 199 18.23 -10.98 -12.96
N PHE A 200 18.67 -9.73 -13.06
CA PHE A 200 18.31 -8.70 -12.08
C PHE A 200 16.80 -8.40 -12.09
N LEU A 201 16.20 -8.26 -13.28
CA LEU A 201 14.74 -8.03 -13.41
C LEU A 201 13.95 -9.26 -12.96
N TRP A 202 14.46 -10.48 -13.18
CA TRP A 202 13.90 -11.70 -12.58
C TRP A 202 13.91 -11.65 -11.05
N GLY A 203 15.02 -11.24 -10.44
CA GLY A 203 15.13 -11.05 -9.00
C GLY A 203 14.10 -10.04 -8.48
N CYS A 204 13.92 -8.91 -9.17
CA CYS A 204 12.92 -7.90 -8.84
C CYS A 204 11.49 -8.45 -8.94
N PHE A 205 11.21 -9.21 -9.99
CA PHE A 205 9.90 -9.84 -10.22
C PHE A 205 9.56 -10.85 -9.11
N ILE A 206 10.48 -11.77 -8.80
CA ILE A 206 10.30 -12.76 -7.71
C ILE A 206 10.14 -12.05 -6.37
N TYR A 207 10.94 -11.02 -6.11
CA TYR A 207 10.80 -10.21 -4.88
C TYR A 207 9.39 -9.62 -4.75
N CYS A 208 8.80 -9.07 -5.81
CA CYS A 208 7.45 -8.53 -5.79
C CYS A 208 6.40 -9.59 -5.42
N CYS A 209 6.55 -10.82 -5.94
CA CYS A 209 5.67 -11.94 -5.59
C CYS A 209 5.78 -12.32 -4.11
N LEU A 210 7.00 -12.51 -3.62
CA LEU A 210 7.26 -12.87 -2.21
C LEU A 210 6.86 -11.75 -1.25
N ASN A 211 7.07 -10.50 -1.62
CA ASN A 211 6.69 -9.34 -0.80
C ASN A 211 5.19 -9.28 -0.53
N THR A 212 4.36 -9.71 -1.48
CA THR A 212 2.91 -9.75 -1.30
C THR A 212 2.52 -10.69 -0.15
N LEU A 213 3.15 -11.86 -0.06
CA LEU A 213 2.92 -12.82 1.04
C LEU A 213 3.51 -12.31 2.36
N ILE A 214 4.79 -11.95 2.34
CA ILE A 214 5.54 -11.57 3.55
C ILE A 214 4.96 -10.28 4.14
N GLY A 215 4.71 -9.27 3.29
CA GLY A 215 4.24 -7.95 3.74
C GLY A 215 2.86 -8.02 4.38
N TYR A 216 1.87 -8.55 3.67
CA TYR A 216 0.50 -8.67 4.19
C TYR A 216 0.37 -9.75 5.26
N GLY A 217 1.11 -10.87 5.14
CA GLY A 217 1.16 -11.90 6.18
C GLY A 217 1.71 -11.36 7.50
N SER A 218 2.85 -10.64 7.46
CA SER A 218 3.43 -10.00 8.63
C SER A 218 2.55 -8.88 9.21
N PHE A 219 1.87 -8.11 8.36
CA PHE A 219 0.92 -7.10 8.80
C PHE A 219 -0.26 -7.72 9.54
N GLY A 220 -0.85 -8.79 8.98
CA GLY A 220 -1.95 -9.51 9.62
C GLY A 220 -1.52 -10.13 10.95
N GLU A 221 -0.32 -10.72 11.01
CA GLU A 221 0.21 -11.31 12.25
C GLU A 221 0.54 -10.24 13.30
N ALA A 222 1.09 -9.09 12.87
CA ALA A 222 1.32 -7.97 13.78
C ALA A 222 0.03 -7.46 14.42
N LEU A 223 -1.09 -7.43 13.69
CA LEU A 223 -2.40 -7.06 14.22
C LEU A 223 -2.95 -8.06 15.25
N ASN A 224 -2.52 -9.33 15.20
CA ASN A 224 -2.90 -10.34 16.20
C ASN A 224 -2.16 -10.14 17.53
N HIS A 225 -0.93 -9.60 17.50
CA HIS A 225 -0.08 -9.47 18.69
C HIS A 225 0.06 -8.04 19.20
N TRP A 226 -0.18 -7.04 18.36
CA TRP A 226 -0.01 -5.62 18.70
C TRP A 226 -1.31 -4.84 18.49
N ASP A 227 -1.49 -3.79 19.28
CA ASP A 227 -2.56 -2.82 19.04
C ASP A 227 -2.48 -2.25 17.63
N ALA A 228 -3.61 -2.13 16.96
CA ALA A 228 -3.67 -1.58 15.60
C ALA A 228 -2.99 -0.21 15.46
N SER A 229 -3.00 0.61 16.53
CA SER A 229 -2.31 1.90 16.56
C SER A 229 -0.78 1.77 16.50
N LYS A 230 -0.19 0.75 17.16
CA LYS A 230 1.26 0.51 17.11
C LYS A 230 1.66 0.05 15.71
N VAL A 231 0.87 -0.85 15.12
CA VAL A 231 1.10 -1.31 13.73
C VAL A 231 0.97 -0.14 12.76
N SER A 232 -0.03 0.72 12.92
CA SER A 232 -0.23 1.91 12.10
C SER A 232 0.93 2.91 12.20
N ILE A 233 1.47 3.14 13.41
CA ILE A 233 2.67 3.99 13.59
C ILE A 233 3.84 3.47 12.76
N VAL A 234 4.09 2.16 12.79
CA VAL A 234 5.19 1.55 12.00
C VAL A 234 4.94 1.68 10.49
N THR A 235 3.69 1.54 10.06
CA THR A 235 3.36 1.67 8.63
C THR A 235 3.42 3.10 8.12
N THR A 236 3.18 4.12 8.95
CA THR A 236 3.35 5.53 8.54
C THR A 236 4.80 5.92 8.29
N LEU A 237 5.77 5.13 8.76
CA LEU A 237 7.20 5.36 8.47
C LEU A 237 7.65 4.78 7.11
N ILE A 238 6.78 4.11 6.37
CA ILE A 238 7.11 3.48 5.09
C ILE A 238 7.78 4.44 4.09
N PRO A 239 7.33 5.70 3.89
CA PRO A 239 7.97 6.62 2.96
C PRO A 239 9.44 6.89 3.30
N VAL A 240 9.77 6.98 4.59
CA VAL A 240 11.16 7.18 5.05
C VAL A 240 12.03 5.99 4.61
N PHE A 241 11.55 4.76 4.81
CA PHE A 241 12.26 3.57 4.33
C PHE A 241 12.38 3.56 2.80
N THR A 242 11.36 4.02 2.07
CA THR A 242 11.44 4.10 0.60
C THR A 242 12.50 5.08 0.13
N MET A 243 12.59 6.26 0.77
CA MET A 243 13.67 7.22 0.49
C MET A 243 15.05 6.60 0.74
N ILE A 244 15.22 5.89 1.86
CA ILE A 244 16.47 5.18 2.19
C ILE A 244 16.78 4.12 1.12
N PHE A 245 15.81 3.26 0.77
CA PHE A 245 16.02 2.20 -0.21
C PHE A 245 16.25 2.75 -1.63
N SER A 246 15.60 3.85 -2.03
CA SER A 246 15.89 4.53 -3.30
C SER A 246 17.31 5.05 -3.35
N THR A 247 17.79 5.68 -2.28
CA THR A 247 19.16 6.18 -2.18
C THR A 247 20.18 5.04 -2.22
N ILE A 248 19.97 3.98 -1.42
CA ILE A 248 20.84 2.80 -1.41
C ILE A 248 20.85 2.14 -2.80
N GLY A 249 19.68 1.96 -3.43
CA GLY A 249 19.57 1.39 -4.77
C GLY A 249 20.36 2.17 -5.80
N HIS A 250 20.25 3.50 -5.80
CA HIS A 250 21.04 4.36 -6.68
C HIS A 250 22.56 4.22 -6.48
N HIS A 251 23.02 4.16 -5.23
CA HIS A 251 24.45 3.98 -4.94
C HIS A 251 24.99 2.60 -5.33
N LEU A 252 24.19 1.54 -5.15
CA LEU A 252 24.63 0.17 -5.44
C LEU A 252 24.48 -0.21 -6.91
N ALA A 253 23.49 0.32 -7.62
CA ALA A 253 23.16 -0.03 -9.00
C ALA A 253 22.59 1.19 -9.75
N PRO A 254 23.42 2.23 -10.03
CA PRO A 254 22.96 3.49 -10.64
C PRO A 254 22.35 3.28 -12.04
N ASP A 255 22.75 2.24 -12.76
CA ASP A 255 22.20 1.89 -14.09
C ASP A 255 20.73 1.47 -14.02
N TYR A 256 20.27 0.99 -12.89
CA TYR A 256 18.89 0.55 -12.68
C TYR A 256 18.06 1.58 -11.92
N PHE A 257 18.62 2.22 -10.90
CA PHE A 257 17.90 3.12 -10.01
C PHE A 257 18.33 4.56 -10.22
N ALA A 258 17.41 5.39 -10.71
CA ALA A 258 17.66 6.81 -10.92
C ALA A 258 17.97 7.52 -9.60
N ALA A 259 18.79 8.57 -9.67
CA ALA A 259 18.98 9.49 -8.55
C ALA A 259 17.64 10.15 -8.16
N SER A 260 17.50 10.50 -6.90
CA SER A 260 16.36 11.31 -6.47
C SER A 260 16.50 12.73 -7.03
N ASP A 261 15.46 13.21 -7.70
CA ASP A 261 15.34 14.59 -8.22
C ASP A 261 14.66 15.54 -7.22
N MET A 262 14.49 15.12 -5.96
CA MET A 262 13.84 15.90 -4.93
C MET A 262 14.79 16.97 -4.36
N ASN A 263 14.28 18.20 -4.24
CA ASN A 263 14.95 19.28 -3.54
C ASN A 263 14.77 19.18 -2.00
N ILE A 264 15.48 20.02 -1.25
CA ILE A 264 15.44 20.02 0.22
C ILE A 264 14.01 20.27 0.75
N VAL A 265 13.24 21.16 0.10
CA VAL A 265 11.87 21.47 0.50
C VAL A 265 10.96 20.25 0.32
N SER A 266 11.14 19.48 -0.76
CA SER A 266 10.41 18.24 -0.99
C SER A 266 10.74 17.17 0.07
N TYR A 267 12.01 17.03 0.48
CA TYR A 267 12.36 16.13 1.59
C TYR A 267 11.71 16.55 2.90
N VAL A 268 11.77 17.85 3.24
CA VAL A 268 11.10 18.38 4.44
C VAL A 268 9.59 18.15 4.33
N GLY A 269 8.99 18.40 3.16
CA GLY A 269 7.58 18.15 2.90
C GLY A 269 7.18 16.69 3.15
N ALA A 270 7.97 15.73 2.65
CA ALA A 270 7.75 14.31 2.91
C ALA A 270 7.78 13.99 4.41
N MET A 271 8.72 14.56 5.16
CA MET A 271 8.80 14.38 6.61
C MET A 271 7.61 14.99 7.34
N VAL A 272 7.13 16.17 6.91
CA VAL A 272 5.92 16.82 7.45
C VAL A 272 4.67 15.96 7.18
N VAL A 273 4.54 15.37 5.99
CA VAL A 273 3.47 14.41 5.67
C VAL A 273 3.48 13.22 6.62
N VAL A 274 4.66 12.62 6.84
CA VAL A 274 4.82 11.48 7.77
C VAL A 274 4.48 11.89 9.20
N ALA A 275 4.94 13.05 9.65
CA ALA A 275 4.64 13.59 10.98
C ALA A 275 3.12 13.84 11.15
N GLY A 276 2.45 14.37 10.12
CA GLY A 276 1.00 14.57 10.10
C GLY A 276 0.23 13.26 10.22
N ALA A 277 0.64 12.23 9.47
CA ALA A 277 0.03 10.90 9.55
C ALA A 277 0.26 10.25 10.93
N LEU A 278 1.47 10.32 11.47
CA LEU A 278 1.78 9.84 12.83
C LEU A 278 0.91 10.53 13.88
N LEU A 279 0.76 11.84 13.80
CA LEU A 279 -0.03 12.61 14.75
C LEU A 279 -1.52 12.25 14.66
N ALA A 280 -2.04 12.09 13.46
CA ALA A 280 -3.43 11.70 13.25
C ALA A 280 -3.76 10.32 13.82
N VAL A 281 -2.82 9.37 13.72
CA VAL A 281 -3.00 7.98 14.17
C VAL A 281 -2.73 7.82 15.67
N ALA A 282 -1.71 8.49 16.20
CA ALA A 282 -1.16 8.25 17.53
C ALA A 282 -1.38 9.39 18.53
N GLY A 283 -1.80 10.58 18.07
CA GLY A 283 -1.78 11.81 18.87
C GLY A 283 -2.51 11.70 20.19
N GLU A 284 -3.70 11.10 20.24
CA GLU A 284 -4.47 10.90 21.49
C GLU A 284 -3.77 9.98 22.48
N LYS A 285 -3.20 8.87 22.00
CA LYS A 285 -2.53 7.88 22.86
C LYS A 285 -1.22 8.41 23.42
N VAL A 286 -0.45 9.09 22.59
CA VAL A 286 0.84 9.69 23.00
C VAL A 286 0.61 10.77 24.06
N MET A 287 -0.36 11.67 23.83
CA MET A 287 -0.66 12.72 24.78
C MET A 287 -1.31 12.20 26.07
N GLY A 288 -2.17 11.18 25.97
CA GLY A 288 -2.72 10.53 27.17
C GLY A 288 -1.67 9.85 28.04
N LEU A 289 -0.54 9.42 27.48
CA LEU A 289 0.61 8.88 28.23
C LEU A 289 1.42 10.03 28.91
N PHE A 290 1.53 11.20 28.26
CA PHE A 290 2.18 12.37 28.85
C PHE A 290 1.35 12.98 29.99
N LEU A 291 0.03 13.09 29.79
CA LEU A 291 -0.89 13.64 30.82
C LEU A 291 -1.08 12.74 32.03
N ARG A 292 -0.82 11.43 31.92
CA ARG A 292 -0.84 10.49 33.06
C ARG A 292 0.46 10.54 33.91
N LYS A 293 1.50 11.22 33.44
CA LYS A 293 2.80 11.36 34.13
C LYS A 293 2.97 12.72 34.81
N ILE A 294 2.02 13.64 34.63
CA ILE A 294 1.88 14.92 35.35
C ILE A 294 0.75 14.78 36.38
#